data_b61365c06557c4e36294bd1c8eaebe53
#
_entry.id   b61365c06557c4e36294bd1c8eaebe53
#
_cell.length_a   1.000
_cell.length_b   1.000
_cell.length_c   1.000
_cell.angle_alpha   90.00
_cell.angle_beta   90.00
_cell.angle_gamma   90.00
#
_symmetry.space_group_name_H-M   'P 1'
#
loop_
_entity.id
_entity.type
_entity.pdbx_description
1 polymer ?
#
loop_
_entity_poly.entity_id
_entity_poly.type
_entity_poly.pdbx_seq_one_letter_code
_entity_poly.pdbx_strand_id
1 'polypeptide(L)'
;MVILEDEFRACSTNFHMMTDDGSYGRQGNVCVPLNELLEKGEQFDEVITIGPLIMMKFVCLLTKKYEIPTDVSLNTIMVDGTGMCGACRITVGGKTKFVCVDGPEFDGHQVDFDEMLKRMGAFKDIEVNEMEKPEHTHPVTIDNSQLTNDNSEFKIQNSELTPVDIDRNSEWREALRKSMKAKERTQIERCE
;
A
#
# COMPACT_ATOMS: atom_id res chain seq x y z
N MET A 1 1.67 14.07 0.24
CA MET A 1 1.07 14.77 -0.93
C MET A 1 -0.31 14.16 -1.15
N VAL A 2 -1.37 14.98 -1.18
CA VAL A 2 -2.73 14.55 -1.56
C VAL A 2 -2.89 14.82 -3.06
N ILE A 3 -3.47 13.88 -3.78
CA ILE A 3 -3.73 13.98 -5.22
C ILE A 3 -5.20 13.70 -5.49
N LEU A 4 -5.76 14.30 -6.56
CA LEU A 4 -7.13 14.07 -7.04
C LEU A 4 -8.24 14.34 -6.00
N GLU A 5 -7.99 15.19 -4.99
CA GLU A 5 -8.98 15.46 -3.94
C GLU A 5 -10.25 16.10 -4.49
N ASP A 6 -10.11 17.08 -5.36
CA ASP A 6 -11.24 17.82 -5.95
C ASP A 6 -12.10 16.89 -6.82
N GLU A 7 -11.46 16.02 -7.58
CA GLU A 7 -12.14 15.01 -8.40
C GLU A 7 -12.92 14.01 -7.53
N PHE A 8 -12.31 13.51 -6.46
CA PHE A 8 -13.01 12.61 -5.52
C PHE A 8 -14.16 13.32 -4.82
N ARG A 9 -14.01 14.57 -4.41
CA ARG A 9 -15.11 15.36 -3.82
C ARG A 9 -16.24 15.59 -4.80
N ALA A 10 -15.93 15.78 -6.09
CA ALA A 10 -16.93 16.01 -7.11
C ALA A 10 -17.75 14.77 -7.48
N CYS A 11 -17.16 13.57 -7.38
CA CYS A 11 -17.82 12.32 -7.76
C CYS A 11 -18.39 11.50 -6.59
N SER A 12 -18.06 11.85 -5.33
CA SER A 12 -18.56 11.14 -4.15
C SER A 12 -19.66 11.91 -3.42
N THR A 13 -20.65 11.19 -2.89
CA THR A 13 -21.70 11.78 -2.06
C THR A 13 -21.14 12.24 -0.72
N ASN A 14 -20.28 11.43 -0.09
CA ASN A 14 -19.59 11.74 1.15
C ASN A 14 -18.10 11.47 0.96
N PHE A 15 -17.27 12.41 1.37
CA PHE A 15 -15.82 12.32 1.26
C PHE A 15 -15.17 12.49 2.63
N HIS A 16 -14.36 11.52 3.04
CA HIS A 16 -13.64 11.55 4.32
C HIS A 16 -12.14 11.43 4.07
N MET A 17 -11.40 12.50 4.37
CA MET A 17 -9.94 12.49 4.29
C MET A 17 -9.35 12.15 5.65
N MET A 18 -8.50 11.12 5.69
CA MET A 18 -7.84 10.63 6.90
C MET A 18 -6.33 10.58 6.71
N THR A 19 -5.58 10.93 7.75
CA THR A 19 -4.13 10.73 7.84
C THR A 19 -3.77 10.19 9.21
N ASP A 20 -2.81 9.27 9.26
CA ASP A 20 -2.40 8.63 10.52
C ASP A 20 -1.88 9.65 11.54
N ASP A 21 -1.17 10.67 11.07
CA ASP A 21 -0.54 11.71 11.89
C ASP A 21 -1.39 12.96 12.10
N GLY A 22 -2.53 13.09 11.39
CA GLY A 22 -3.38 14.27 11.44
C GLY A 22 -2.80 15.48 10.73
N SER A 23 -1.78 15.31 9.89
CA SER A 23 -1.15 16.40 9.12
C SER A 23 -2.10 17.01 8.08
N TYR A 24 -3.09 16.24 7.64
CA TYR A 24 -4.14 16.67 6.74
C TYR A 24 -5.44 15.89 6.96
N GLY A 25 -6.58 16.57 6.92
CA GLY A 25 -7.87 15.96 7.18
C GLY A 25 -8.05 15.57 8.65
N ARG A 26 -8.70 14.45 8.90
CA ARG A 26 -8.94 13.91 10.24
C ARG A 26 -7.86 12.89 10.60
N GLN A 27 -7.37 12.95 11.85
CA GLN A 27 -6.40 11.96 12.35
C GLN A 27 -7.04 10.59 12.55
N GLY A 28 -6.37 9.55 12.09
CA GLY A 28 -6.74 8.15 12.28
C GLY A 28 -6.68 7.34 10.99
N ASN A 29 -7.05 6.07 11.09
CA ASN A 29 -7.13 5.17 9.95
C ASN A 29 -8.54 5.18 9.32
N VAL A 30 -8.67 4.64 8.12
CA VAL A 30 -9.93 4.61 7.36
C VAL A 30 -11.05 3.79 8.02
N CYS A 31 -10.72 2.89 8.95
CA CYS A 31 -11.73 2.12 9.69
C CYS A 31 -12.52 2.99 10.68
N VAL A 32 -11.96 4.12 11.13
CA VAL A 32 -12.63 5.01 12.09
C VAL A 32 -13.91 5.60 11.50
N PRO A 33 -13.86 6.36 10.38
CA PRO A 33 -15.07 6.91 9.79
C PRO A 33 -16.03 5.82 9.30
N LEU A 34 -15.51 4.70 8.76
CA LEU A 34 -16.35 3.59 8.34
C LEU A 34 -17.15 3.01 9.52
N ASN A 35 -16.50 2.76 10.67
CA ASN A 35 -17.17 2.26 11.85
C ASN A 35 -18.22 3.25 12.38
N GLU A 36 -17.92 4.55 12.38
CA GLU A 36 -18.87 5.60 12.80
C GLU A 36 -20.13 5.66 11.94
N LEU A 37 -19.98 5.47 10.60
CA LEU A 37 -21.10 5.43 9.69
C LEU A 37 -21.95 4.18 9.93
N LEU A 38 -21.33 3.04 10.12
CA LEU A 38 -22.00 1.78 10.43
C LEU A 38 -22.73 1.81 11.78
N GLU A 39 -22.13 2.40 12.82
CA GLU A 39 -22.76 2.59 14.14
C GLU A 39 -23.95 3.55 14.09
N LYS A 40 -23.94 4.53 13.19
CA LYS A 40 -25.08 5.41 12.92
C LYS A 40 -26.23 4.72 12.17
N GLY A 41 -26.02 3.49 11.72
CA GLY A 41 -27.00 2.70 10.99
C GLY A 41 -27.03 2.96 9.49
N GLU A 42 -25.99 3.58 8.93
CA GLU A 42 -25.87 3.68 7.47
C GLU A 42 -25.67 2.30 6.87
N GLN A 43 -26.36 2.04 5.75
CA GLN A 43 -26.31 0.78 5.04
C GLN A 43 -25.49 0.95 3.76
N PHE A 44 -24.62 -0.01 3.52
CA PHE A 44 -23.81 -0.08 2.31
C PHE A 44 -24.08 -1.43 1.64
N ASP A 45 -24.31 -1.40 0.34
CA ASP A 45 -24.51 -2.62 -0.46
C ASP A 45 -23.19 -3.37 -0.63
N GLU A 46 -22.08 -2.63 -0.73
CA GLU A 46 -20.74 -3.16 -0.96
C GLU A 46 -19.67 -2.20 -0.46
N VAL A 47 -18.55 -2.74 -0.02
CA VAL A 47 -17.35 -1.98 0.35
C VAL A 47 -16.20 -2.42 -0.57
N ILE A 48 -15.60 -1.48 -1.27
CA ILE A 48 -14.39 -1.71 -2.05
C ILE A 48 -13.21 -1.11 -1.32
N THR A 49 -12.17 -1.88 -1.08
CA THR A 49 -10.97 -1.40 -0.38
C THR A 49 -9.70 -1.65 -1.19
N ILE A 50 -8.91 -0.58 -1.37
CA ILE A 50 -7.68 -0.55 -2.14
C ILE A 50 -6.63 0.20 -1.34
N GLY A 51 -5.46 -0.41 -1.12
CA GLY A 51 -4.38 0.25 -0.39
C GLY A 51 -3.44 -0.73 0.32
N PRO A 52 -2.78 -0.33 1.40
CA PRO A 52 -1.89 -1.19 2.15
C PRO A 52 -2.59 -2.45 2.66
N LEU A 53 -1.91 -3.60 2.55
CA LEU A 53 -2.49 -4.90 2.88
C LEU A 53 -3.08 -4.97 4.31
N ILE A 54 -2.39 -4.36 5.26
CA ILE A 54 -2.85 -4.30 6.66
C ILE A 54 -4.14 -3.49 6.80
N MET A 55 -4.30 -2.40 6.01
CA MET A 55 -5.51 -1.60 5.98
C MET A 55 -6.68 -2.42 5.44
N MET A 56 -6.49 -3.09 4.29
CA MET A 56 -7.52 -3.94 3.68
C MET A 56 -7.96 -5.05 4.63
N LYS A 57 -7.01 -5.71 5.33
CA LYS A 57 -7.32 -6.70 6.37
C LYS A 57 -8.26 -6.15 7.44
N PHE A 58 -7.95 -4.96 8.00
CA PHE A 58 -8.79 -4.38 9.05
C PHE A 58 -10.16 -3.93 8.55
N VAL A 59 -10.25 -3.39 7.34
CA VAL A 59 -11.54 -3.08 6.72
C VAL A 59 -12.38 -4.35 6.56
N CYS A 60 -11.82 -5.44 6.02
CA CYS A 60 -12.53 -6.71 5.89
C CYS A 60 -12.98 -7.30 7.23
N LEU A 61 -12.16 -7.19 8.29
CA LEU A 61 -12.56 -7.62 9.63
C LEU A 61 -13.71 -6.78 10.19
N LEU A 62 -13.75 -5.49 9.90
CA LEU A 62 -14.83 -4.60 10.30
C LEU A 62 -16.12 -4.91 9.54
N THR A 63 -16.08 -4.95 8.21
CA THR A 63 -17.26 -5.18 7.35
C THR A 63 -17.85 -6.58 7.57
N LYS A 64 -17.02 -7.55 7.91
CA LYS A 64 -17.48 -8.92 8.25
C LYS A 64 -18.44 -8.97 9.44
N LYS A 65 -18.26 -8.08 10.43
CA LYS A 65 -19.16 -7.99 11.60
C LYS A 65 -20.57 -7.52 11.22
N TYR A 66 -20.65 -6.77 10.13
CA TYR A 66 -21.91 -6.21 9.61
C TYR A 66 -22.44 -6.96 8.39
N GLU A 67 -21.78 -8.07 8.02
CA GLU A 67 -22.15 -8.93 6.88
C GLU A 67 -22.21 -8.17 5.54
N ILE A 68 -21.37 -7.13 5.37
CA ILE A 68 -21.33 -6.33 4.15
C ILE A 68 -20.36 -6.97 3.16
N PRO A 69 -20.76 -7.26 1.92
CA PRO A 69 -19.87 -7.72 0.87
C PRO A 69 -18.67 -6.77 0.73
N THR A 70 -17.47 -7.32 0.63
CA THR A 70 -16.26 -6.50 0.61
C THR A 70 -15.26 -7.01 -0.41
N ASP A 71 -15.04 -6.22 -1.44
CA ASP A 71 -14.04 -6.49 -2.46
C ASP A 71 -12.72 -5.79 -2.12
N VAL A 72 -11.64 -6.53 -2.29
CA VAL A 72 -10.27 -6.05 -2.09
C VAL A 72 -9.51 -6.07 -3.40
N SER A 73 -8.85 -4.99 -3.76
CA SER A 73 -7.92 -4.97 -4.89
C SER A 73 -6.50 -5.20 -4.37
N LEU A 74 -5.97 -6.39 -4.62
CA LEU A 74 -4.71 -6.85 -4.02
C LEU A 74 -3.48 -6.41 -4.80
N ASN A 75 -2.47 -5.98 -4.08
CA ASN A 75 -1.18 -5.48 -4.60
C ASN A 75 -0.02 -6.39 -4.18
N THR A 76 0.04 -7.60 -4.69
CA THR A 76 1.15 -8.52 -4.45
C THR A 76 2.39 -8.17 -5.30
N ILE A 77 3.54 -8.77 -4.95
CA ILE A 77 4.72 -8.75 -5.83
C ILE A 77 4.36 -9.49 -7.12
N MET A 78 4.53 -8.81 -8.24
CA MET A 78 4.32 -9.36 -9.59
C MET A 78 5.63 -9.32 -10.36
N VAL A 79 5.99 -10.43 -11.01
CA VAL A 79 7.23 -10.55 -11.78
C VAL A 79 6.93 -10.59 -13.27
N ASP A 80 6.14 -11.56 -13.74
CA ASP A 80 5.84 -11.71 -15.17
C ASP A 80 4.40 -11.31 -15.56
N GLY A 81 3.46 -11.34 -14.63
CA GLY A 81 2.07 -11.00 -14.89
C GLY A 81 1.26 -12.02 -15.70
N THR A 82 1.83 -13.19 -16.01
CA THR A 82 1.21 -14.20 -16.88
C THR A 82 0.61 -15.39 -16.13
N GLY A 83 0.78 -15.44 -14.80
CA GLY A 83 0.39 -16.56 -13.96
C GLY A 83 1.36 -17.74 -13.95
N MET A 84 2.49 -17.66 -14.64
CA MET A 84 3.45 -18.76 -14.75
C MET A 84 4.46 -18.79 -13.60
N CYS A 85 4.99 -17.64 -13.17
CA CYS A 85 6.05 -17.59 -12.17
C CYS A 85 5.57 -17.84 -10.73
N GLY A 86 4.29 -17.68 -10.45
CA GLY A 86 3.69 -17.90 -9.13
C GLY A 86 4.10 -16.89 -8.04
N ALA A 87 4.78 -15.79 -8.40
CA ALA A 87 5.20 -14.78 -7.45
C ALA A 87 4.00 -14.11 -6.74
N CYS A 88 2.92 -13.85 -7.47
CA CYS A 88 1.71 -13.20 -6.99
C CYS A 88 0.65 -14.16 -6.42
N ARG A 89 1.02 -15.43 -6.09
CA ARG A 89 0.06 -16.38 -5.52
C ARG A 89 -0.43 -15.96 -4.15
N ILE A 90 -1.71 -16.22 -3.92
CA ILE A 90 -2.43 -15.98 -2.66
C ILE A 90 -3.36 -17.15 -2.38
N THR A 91 -3.86 -17.24 -1.15
CA THR A 91 -4.93 -18.18 -0.79
C THR A 91 -6.24 -17.43 -0.61
N VAL A 92 -7.27 -17.82 -1.39
CA VAL A 92 -8.64 -17.28 -1.33
C VAL A 92 -9.61 -18.45 -1.19
N GLY A 93 -10.41 -18.48 -0.12
CA GLY A 93 -11.35 -19.56 0.16
C GLY A 93 -10.66 -20.94 0.23
N GLY A 94 -9.42 -20.99 0.73
CA GLY A 94 -8.63 -22.22 0.83
C GLY A 94 -8.05 -22.72 -0.51
N LYS A 95 -8.17 -21.94 -1.60
CA LYS A 95 -7.62 -22.27 -2.92
C LYS A 95 -6.51 -21.29 -3.30
N THR A 96 -5.45 -21.79 -3.92
CA THR A 96 -4.40 -20.94 -4.48
C THR A 96 -4.93 -20.21 -5.72
N LYS A 97 -4.74 -18.90 -5.74
CA LYS A 97 -5.06 -17.98 -6.83
C LYS A 97 -3.83 -17.15 -7.19
N PHE A 98 -3.81 -16.61 -8.41
CA PHE A 98 -2.75 -15.73 -8.90
C PHE A 98 -3.33 -14.36 -9.18
N VAL A 99 -2.90 -13.34 -8.42
CA VAL A 99 -3.46 -11.99 -8.49
C VAL A 99 -3.40 -11.40 -9.89
N CYS A 100 -2.35 -11.70 -10.65
CA CYS A 100 -2.15 -11.17 -12.01
C CYS A 100 -3.13 -11.71 -13.07
N VAL A 101 -3.72 -12.89 -12.87
CA VAL A 101 -4.61 -13.53 -13.86
C VAL A 101 -5.99 -13.86 -13.31
N ASP A 102 -6.12 -14.12 -11.99
CA ASP A 102 -7.40 -14.41 -11.33
C ASP A 102 -8.04 -13.18 -10.71
N GLY A 103 -7.26 -12.10 -10.50
CA GLY A 103 -7.67 -10.87 -9.83
C GLY A 103 -7.40 -9.64 -10.71
N PRO A 104 -7.08 -8.48 -10.12
CA PRO A 104 -6.65 -8.26 -8.73
C PRO A 104 -7.75 -8.18 -7.68
N GLU A 105 -9.03 -8.13 -8.09
CA GLU A 105 -10.17 -8.03 -7.18
C GLU A 105 -10.58 -9.42 -6.67
N PHE A 106 -10.82 -9.49 -5.35
CA PHE A 106 -11.24 -10.71 -4.67
C PHE A 106 -12.19 -10.40 -3.51
N ASP A 107 -13.06 -11.35 -3.15
CA ASP A 107 -13.84 -11.30 -1.92
C ASP A 107 -12.89 -11.25 -0.71
N GLY A 108 -12.83 -10.09 -0.07
CA GLY A 108 -11.93 -9.81 1.04
C GLY A 108 -12.17 -10.68 2.28
N HIS A 109 -13.36 -11.24 2.43
CA HIS A 109 -13.67 -12.14 3.54
C HIS A 109 -13.10 -13.55 3.36
N GLN A 110 -12.66 -13.89 2.15
CA GLN A 110 -12.07 -15.19 1.81
C GLN A 110 -10.56 -15.16 1.65
N VAL A 111 -9.93 -13.97 1.63
CA VAL A 111 -8.48 -13.81 1.45
C VAL A 111 -7.73 -14.16 2.75
N ASP A 112 -6.68 -14.97 2.63
CA ASP A 112 -5.72 -15.19 3.71
C ASP A 112 -4.68 -14.05 3.76
N PHE A 113 -5.02 -12.99 4.49
CA PHE A 113 -4.13 -11.83 4.67
C PHE A 113 -2.87 -12.17 5.47
N ASP A 114 -2.91 -13.16 6.35
CA ASP A 114 -1.76 -13.52 7.18
C ASP A 114 -0.67 -14.21 6.35
N GLU A 115 -1.07 -15.10 5.44
CA GLU A 115 -0.15 -15.66 4.46
C GLU A 115 0.49 -14.57 3.59
N MET A 116 -0.33 -13.65 3.07
CA MET A 116 0.17 -12.54 2.25
C MET A 116 1.16 -11.67 2.99
N LEU A 117 0.87 -11.27 4.23
CA LEU A 117 1.76 -10.45 5.06
C LEU A 117 3.10 -11.13 5.29
N LYS A 118 3.11 -12.45 5.58
CA LYS A 118 4.34 -13.23 5.72
C LYS A 118 5.17 -13.25 4.44
N ARG A 119 4.52 -13.42 3.29
CA ARG A 119 5.20 -13.45 1.99
C ARG A 119 5.76 -12.09 1.59
N MET A 120 5.00 -11.01 1.79
CA MET A 120 5.48 -9.66 1.50
C MET A 120 6.64 -9.26 2.43
N GLY A 121 6.68 -9.80 3.64
CA GLY A 121 7.77 -9.58 4.58
C GLY A 121 9.02 -10.44 4.36
N ALA A 122 9.00 -11.40 3.42
CA ALA A 122 10.07 -12.38 3.26
C ALA A 122 11.44 -11.79 2.89
N PHE A 123 11.46 -10.62 2.24
CA PHE A 123 12.68 -9.92 1.82
C PHE A 123 12.97 -8.65 2.61
N LYS A 124 12.16 -8.35 3.63
CA LYS A 124 12.24 -7.09 4.37
C LYS A 124 13.60 -6.84 5.02
N ASP A 125 14.23 -7.88 5.57
CA ASP A 125 15.55 -7.77 6.18
C ASP A 125 16.62 -7.47 5.14
N ILE A 126 16.49 -8.03 3.92
CA ILE A 126 17.39 -7.76 2.80
C ILE A 126 17.21 -6.32 2.32
N GLU A 127 15.96 -5.87 2.16
CA GLU A 127 15.63 -4.51 1.76
C GLU A 127 16.17 -3.48 2.75
N VAL A 128 16.02 -3.72 4.06
CA VAL A 128 16.55 -2.82 5.11
C VAL A 128 18.07 -2.77 5.05
N ASN A 129 18.75 -3.93 4.94
CA ASN A 129 20.19 -3.99 4.86
C ASN A 129 20.74 -3.30 3.60
N GLU A 130 20.05 -3.42 2.46
CA GLU A 130 20.45 -2.73 1.24
C GLU A 130 20.23 -1.21 1.32
N MET A 131 19.14 -0.75 1.98
CA MET A 131 18.89 0.67 2.19
C MET A 131 19.88 1.33 3.17
N GLU A 132 20.48 0.55 4.07
CA GLU A 132 21.49 1.04 5.03
C GLU A 132 22.91 1.12 4.44
N LYS A 133 23.14 0.53 3.24
CA LYS A 133 24.42 0.65 2.55
C LYS A 133 24.57 2.07 1.99
N PRO A 134 25.67 2.77 2.30
CA PRO A 134 25.91 4.06 1.68
C PRO A 134 26.11 3.88 0.18
N GLU A 135 25.23 4.51 -0.58
CA GLU A 135 25.29 4.77 -2.01
C GLU A 135 25.70 3.60 -2.92
N HIS A 136 24.72 2.87 -3.41
CA HIS A 136 24.83 2.35 -4.76
C HIS A 136 24.73 3.51 -5.75
N THR A 137 25.83 4.20 -5.98
CA THR A 137 26.00 4.96 -7.20
C THR A 137 26.05 3.93 -8.33
N HIS A 138 24.90 3.57 -8.86
CA HIS A 138 24.88 3.01 -10.20
C HIS A 138 25.26 4.17 -11.14
N PRO A 139 26.46 4.18 -11.72
CA PRO A 139 26.68 5.04 -12.84
C PRO A 139 25.78 4.48 -13.94
N VAL A 140 24.57 5.03 -14.09
CA VAL A 140 23.83 4.89 -15.33
C VAL A 140 24.61 5.74 -16.33
N THR A 141 25.71 5.17 -16.82
CA THR A 141 26.35 5.63 -18.06
C THR A 141 25.37 5.25 -19.15
N ILE A 142 24.41 6.14 -19.39
CA ILE A 142 23.67 6.11 -20.65
C ILE A 142 24.70 6.51 -21.68
N ASP A 143 25.23 5.52 -22.39
CA ASP A 143 26.05 5.76 -23.56
C ASP A 143 25.13 6.39 -24.62
N ASN A 144 25.16 7.71 -24.68
CA ASN A 144 24.38 8.49 -25.64
C ASN A 144 24.76 8.20 -27.11
N SER A 145 25.75 7.36 -27.35
CA SER A 145 26.14 6.97 -28.71
C SER A 145 25.20 5.94 -29.38
N GLN A 146 24.26 5.35 -28.60
CA GLN A 146 23.30 4.35 -29.14
C GLN A 146 21.89 4.92 -29.38
N LEU A 147 21.63 6.19 -29.08
CA LEU A 147 20.34 6.85 -29.31
C LEU A 147 20.29 7.70 -30.57
N THR A 148 21.00 7.30 -31.64
CA THR A 148 20.78 7.85 -32.95
C THR A 148 19.78 6.98 -33.71
N ASN A 149 18.50 7.18 -33.47
CA ASN A 149 17.48 6.86 -34.45
C ASN A 149 16.54 8.05 -34.59
N ASP A 150 16.55 8.54 -35.82
CA ASP A 150 15.67 9.58 -36.35
C ASP A 150 14.23 9.41 -35.90
N ASN A 151 13.74 10.34 -35.13
CA ASN A 151 12.52 11.12 -35.36
C ASN A 151 12.07 11.83 -34.08
N SER A 152 12.00 13.16 -34.25
CA SER A 152 11.22 14.12 -33.46
C SER A 152 11.59 14.30 -31.98
N GLU A 153 12.24 15.42 -31.74
CA GLU A 153 12.15 16.36 -30.61
C GLU A 153 11.42 15.86 -29.35
N PHE A 154 12.08 15.02 -28.56
CA PHE A 154 11.81 14.94 -27.14
C PHE A 154 12.97 15.62 -26.40
N LYS A 155 12.90 16.95 -26.27
CA LYS A 155 13.78 17.70 -25.39
C LYS A 155 13.36 17.41 -23.95
N ILE A 156 14.00 16.41 -23.34
CA ILE A 156 14.06 16.35 -21.86
C ILE A 156 14.96 17.51 -21.44
N GLN A 157 14.37 18.60 -20.98
CA GLN A 157 15.12 19.59 -20.24
C GLN A 157 15.63 18.88 -18.99
N ASN A 158 16.94 18.66 -18.91
CA ASN A 158 17.61 18.33 -17.67
C ASN A 158 17.42 19.51 -16.70
N SER A 159 16.31 19.49 -15.96
CA SER A 159 16.28 20.18 -14.68
C SER A 159 17.26 19.43 -13.80
N GLU A 160 18.31 20.10 -13.35
CA GLU A 160 19.20 19.63 -12.32
C GLU A 160 18.32 19.16 -11.14
N LEU A 161 18.16 17.85 -11.01
CA LEU A 161 17.64 17.26 -9.79
C LEU A 161 18.71 17.50 -8.75
N THR A 162 18.56 18.63 -8.03
CA THR A 162 19.28 18.80 -6.77
C THR A 162 19.03 17.58 -5.91
N PRO A 163 20.04 17.02 -5.23
CA PRO A 163 19.84 15.92 -4.31
C PRO A 163 18.76 16.32 -3.33
N VAL A 164 17.58 15.69 -3.45
CA VAL A 164 16.51 15.89 -2.48
C VAL A 164 17.06 15.41 -1.16
N ASP A 165 17.12 16.30 -0.19
CA ASP A 165 17.63 16.11 1.14
C ASP A 165 17.26 14.74 1.71
N ILE A 166 18.23 13.84 1.71
CA ILE A 166 18.13 12.49 2.26
C ILE A 166 17.95 12.54 3.79
N ASP A 167 18.29 13.68 4.41
CA ASP A 167 18.13 13.90 5.85
C ASP A 167 16.69 13.93 6.35
N ARG A 168 15.73 14.38 5.54
CA ARG A 168 14.32 14.28 5.91
C ARG A 168 13.82 12.83 6.07
N ASN A 169 14.52 11.89 5.45
CA ASN A 169 14.20 10.47 5.52
C ASN A 169 14.71 9.79 6.79
N SER A 170 15.74 10.34 7.47
CA SER A 170 16.29 9.78 8.70
C SER A 170 15.40 9.99 9.92
N GLU A 171 14.84 11.18 10.08
CA GLU A 171 13.91 11.50 11.17
C GLU A 171 12.61 10.70 11.07
N TRP A 172 12.05 10.56 9.85
CA TRP A 172 10.85 9.77 9.62
C TRP A 172 11.08 8.28 9.91
N ARG A 173 12.25 7.73 9.51
CA ARG A 173 12.63 6.34 9.80
C ARG A 173 12.79 6.09 11.29
N GLU A 174 13.37 7.03 12.02
CA GLU A 174 13.52 6.92 13.46
C GLU A 174 12.19 7.04 14.20
N ALA A 175 11.29 7.91 13.75
CA ALA A 175 9.94 8.03 14.24
C ALA A 175 9.13 6.73 13.98
N LEU A 176 9.27 6.12 12.80
CA LEU A 176 8.64 4.86 12.45
C LEU A 176 9.15 3.71 13.32
N ARG A 177 10.46 3.60 13.55
CA ARG A 177 11.06 2.59 14.45
C ARG A 177 10.58 2.76 15.90
N LYS A 178 10.47 4.00 16.39
CA LYS A 178 9.94 4.30 17.72
C LYS A 178 8.46 3.91 17.83
N SER A 179 7.67 4.21 16.81
CA SER A 179 6.25 3.85 16.74
C SER A 179 6.03 2.32 16.71
N MET A 180 6.83 1.59 15.92
CA MET A 180 6.75 0.14 15.85
C MET A 180 7.11 -0.53 17.17
N LYS A 181 8.21 -0.09 17.82
CA LYS A 181 8.61 -0.60 19.16
C LYS A 181 7.59 -0.28 20.25
N ALA A 182 6.90 0.84 20.17
CA ALA A 182 5.83 1.20 21.10
C ALA A 182 4.60 0.30 20.91
N LYS A 183 4.25 -0.04 19.66
CA LYS A 183 3.13 -0.95 19.34
C LYS A 183 3.40 -2.39 19.79
N GLU A 184 4.63 -2.88 19.66
CA GLU A 184 5.02 -4.22 20.17
C GLU A 184 4.89 -4.30 21.70
N ARG A 185 5.29 -3.27 22.45
CA ARG A 185 5.12 -3.24 23.91
C ARG A 185 3.66 -3.25 24.34
N THR A 186 2.82 -2.49 23.67
CA THR A 186 1.38 -2.42 23.98
C THR A 186 0.64 -3.71 23.65
N GLN A 187 1.16 -4.52 22.75
CA GLN A 187 0.57 -5.80 22.38
C GLN A 187 0.95 -6.91 23.36
N ILE A 188 2.13 -6.84 23.97
CA ILE A 188 2.58 -7.78 25.00
C ILE A 188 1.83 -7.54 26.32
N GLU A 189 1.59 -6.28 26.73
CA GLU A 189 0.85 -5.94 27.94
C GLU A 189 -0.66 -6.25 27.90
N ARG A 190 -1.21 -6.61 26.74
CA ARG A 190 -2.63 -7.01 26.59
C ARG A 190 -2.83 -8.53 26.55
N CYS A 191 -1.76 -9.29 26.60
CA CYS A 191 -1.78 -10.77 26.60
C CYS A 191 -1.45 -11.37 27.97
N GLU A 192 -1.20 -10.55 29.00
CA GLU A 192 -1.17 -10.90 30.43
C GLU A 192 -2.50 -10.51 31.09
#